data_a70c0e401027610ea31e1afa46c04197
#
_entry.id   a70c0e401027610ea31e1afa46c04197
#
_cell.length_a   1.000
_cell.length_b   1.000
_cell.length_c   1.000
_cell.angle_alpha   90.00
_cell.angle_beta   90.00
_cell.angle_gamma   90.00
#
_symmetry.space_group_name_H-M   'P 1'
#
loop_
_entity.id
_entity.type
_entity.pdbx_description
1 polymer ?
#
loop_
_entity_poly.entity_id
_entity_poly.type
_entity_poly.pdbx_seq_one_letter_code
_entity_poly.pdbx_strand_id
1 'polypeptide(L)'
;MAALTLAGCQSAPKPLPVVAAPPPPVEPPPLPPKPIPKAPRIGLALGGGAARGFAHIGVIQVLEENGIKPDLVAGTSAGSLVAALYASGKSGAELAALADSMDESAFTDWSFPGRGLIRGEGLAKYVRDHTGGLRIEQMRVPLGIVATDLDNGEAILFQRGDPGVAVRASSAVPAVFQPVRIGLREYVDGGLVAPVPVRFARQMGAELVIAVDISAVPDGNPTGDAMRMLLQTFSIMGRSINTFELRDADVLLRPKLPNVSGADFTARKRSIQAGREAMQSQLAALRERIAAKTH
;
A
#
# COMPACT_ATOMS: atom_id res chain seq x y z
N MET A 1 110.97 10.20 59.53
CA MET A 1 110.57 10.14 58.07
C MET A 1 109.16 9.78 58.02
N ALA A 2 108.26 10.76 57.73
CA ALA A 2 106.80 10.56 57.64
C ALA A 2 106.40 10.57 56.15
N ALA A 3 105.77 9.51 55.70
CA ALA A 3 105.28 9.40 54.36
C ALA A 3 103.78 9.79 54.35
N LEU A 4 103.42 10.87 53.62
CA LEU A 4 102.09 11.28 53.35
C LEU A 4 101.54 10.49 52.15
N THR A 5 100.43 9.76 52.33
CA THR A 5 99.67 9.15 51.25
C THR A 5 98.53 10.06 50.89
N LEU A 6 98.51 10.58 49.70
CA LEU A 6 97.39 11.31 49.11
C LEU A 6 96.32 10.30 48.62
N ALA A 7 95.14 10.36 49.22
CA ALA A 7 94.02 9.62 48.73
C ALA A 7 93.24 10.50 47.70
N GLY A 8 93.29 10.12 46.46
CA GLY A 8 92.51 10.80 45.37
C GLY A 8 91.07 10.27 45.31
N CYS A 9 90.09 11.14 45.56
CA CYS A 9 88.70 10.85 45.34
C CYS A 9 88.37 10.79 43.82
N GLN A 10 88.19 9.60 43.27
CA GLN A 10 87.56 9.45 41.93
C GLN A 10 86.03 9.57 42.04
N SER A 11 85.50 10.63 41.55
CA SER A 11 84.01 10.78 41.39
C SER A 11 83.57 9.95 40.17
N ALA A 12 82.64 9.01 40.39
CA ALA A 12 82.05 8.23 39.33
C ALA A 12 81.27 9.15 38.33
N PRO A 13 81.34 8.89 37.04
CA PRO A 13 80.55 9.71 36.06
C PRO A 13 79.04 9.54 36.26
N LYS A 14 78.30 10.67 36.26
CA LYS A 14 76.83 10.68 36.29
C LYS A 14 76.27 9.91 35.10
N PRO A 15 75.34 8.98 35.29
CA PRO A 15 74.71 8.33 34.19
C PRO A 15 73.92 9.36 33.30
N LEU A 16 74.06 9.26 32.00
CA LEU A 16 73.40 10.09 31.01
C LEU A 16 71.83 9.84 31.14
N PRO A 17 71.05 10.88 31.01
CA PRO A 17 69.57 10.72 31.02
C PRO A 17 69.17 9.76 29.91
N VAL A 18 68.46 8.68 30.27
CA VAL A 18 67.84 7.74 29.30
C VAL A 18 66.68 8.51 28.65
N VAL A 19 66.85 8.92 27.39
CA VAL A 19 65.75 9.48 26.58
C VAL A 19 64.76 8.34 26.32
N ALA A 20 63.58 8.42 26.93
CA ALA A 20 62.53 7.47 26.68
C ALA A 20 62.21 7.48 25.18
N ALA A 21 62.15 6.30 24.57
CA ALA A 21 61.70 6.16 23.18
C ALA A 21 60.29 6.79 23.01
N PRO A 22 60.02 7.49 21.91
CA PRO A 22 58.70 8.02 21.66
C PRO A 22 57.65 6.88 21.67
N PRO A 23 56.44 7.12 22.23
CA PRO A 23 55.41 6.10 22.22
C PRO A 23 55.10 5.68 20.78
N PRO A 24 54.73 4.40 20.55
CA PRO A 24 54.37 3.92 19.22
C PRO A 24 53.22 4.76 18.67
N PRO A 25 53.13 4.95 17.34
CA PRO A 25 52.05 5.69 16.72
C PRO A 25 50.73 5.05 17.15
N VAL A 26 49.81 5.86 17.71
CA VAL A 26 48.45 5.42 18.02
C VAL A 26 47.73 5.19 16.70
N GLU A 27 47.40 3.93 16.36
CA GLU A 27 46.59 3.65 15.20
C GLU A 27 45.26 4.43 15.31
N PRO A 28 44.86 5.13 14.23
CA PRO A 28 43.57 5.82 14.25
C PRO A 28 42.43 4.82 14.52
N PRO A 29 41.45 5.18 15.31
CA PRO A 29 40.32 4.28 15.58
C PRO A 29 39.67 3.81 14.26
N PRO A 30 39.23 2.54 14.17
CA PRO A 30 38.63 2.01 12.98
C PRO A 30 37.43 2.88 12.58
N LEU A 31 37.35 3.22 11.29
CA LEU A 31 36.23 4.00 10.75
C LEU A 31 34.91 3.30 11.12
N PRO A 32 33.88 4.06 11.52
CA PRO A 32 32.58 3.48 11.80
C PRO A 32 32.09 2.70 10.57
N PRO A 33 31.43 1.54 10.76
CA PRO A 33 30.93 0.74 9.65
C PRO A 33 29.99 1.62 8.79
N LYS A 34 30.14 1.53 7.47
CA LYS A 34 29.25 2.24 6.53
C LYS A 34 27.81 1.83 6.83
N PRO A 35 26.86 2.78 6.87
CA PRO A 35 25.46 2.46 7.03
C PRO A 35 25.02 1.42 5.99
N ILE A 36 24.29 0.40 6.43
CA ILE A 36 23.69 -0.58 5.50
C ILE A 36 22.61 0.16 4.70
N PRO A 37 22.67 0.13 3.36
CA PRO A 37 21.66 0.77 2.53
C PRO A 37 20.27 0.27 2.88
N LYS A 38 19.35 1.18 3.21
CA LYS A 38 17.95 0.88 3.54
C LYS A 38 17.07 1.16 2.33
N ALA A 39 16.36 0.14 1.84
CA ALA A 39 15.37 0.29 0.78
C ALA A 39 14.18 1.15 1.26
N PRO A 40 13.53 1.93 0.36
CA PRO A 40 12.38 2.73 0.72
C PRO A 40 11.19 1.85 1.11
N ARG A 41 10.35 2.32 2.04
CA ARG A 41 9.07 1.68 2.36
C ARG A 41 8.11 1.80 1.18
N ILE A 42 7.74 0.66 0.59
CA ILE A 42 6.87 0.59 -0.59
C ILE A 42 5.41 0.52 -0.15
N GLY A 43 4.61 1.49 -0.59
CA GLY A 43 3.16 1.48 -0.44
C GLY A 43 2.46 1.10 -1.74
N LEU A 44 1.45 0.23 -1.65
CA LEU A 44 0.60 -0.15 -2.77
C LEU A 44 -0.77 0.51 -2.59
N ALA A 45 -1.14 1.42 -3.51
CA ALA A 45 -2.42 2.10 -3.52
C ALA A 45 -3.36 1.48 -4.58
N LEU A 46 -4.39 0.77 -4.14
CA LEU A 46 -5.32 0.03 -4.98
C LEU A 46 -6.63 0.81 -5.16
N GLY A 47 -6.88 1.27 -6.38
CA GLY A 47 -8.05 2.08 -6.69
C GLY A 47 -9.37 1.30 -6.77
N GLY A 48 -10.48 2.05 -6.69
CA GLY A 48 -11.83 1.55 -6.91
C GLY A 48 -12.15 1.33 -8.39
N GLY A 49 -13.09 0.42 -8.68
CA GLY A 49 -13.49 0.13 -10.06
C GLY A 49 -14.37 -1.11 -10.23
N ALA A 50 -15.03 -1.57 -9.16
CA ALA A 50 -15.92 -2.74 -9.14
C ALA A 50 -15.25 -3.98 -9.76
N ALA A 51 -15.84 -4.68 -10.73
CA ALA A 51 -15.29 -5.91 -11.33
C ALA A 51 -13.89 -5.73 -11.98
N ARG A 52 -13.49 -4.50 -12.32
CA ARG A 52 -12.12 -4.23 -12.78
C ARG A 52 -11.05 -4.44 -11.71
N GLY A 53 -11.46 -4.57 -10.43
CA GLY A 53 -10.60 -4.87 -9.28
C GLY A 53 -9.75 -6.13 -9.42
N PHE A 54 -10.17 -7.09 -10.25
CA PHE A 54 -9.36 -8.28 -10.52
C PHE A 54 -7.98 -7.95 -11.12
N ALA A 55 -7.81 -6.79 -11.76
CA ALA A 55 -6.52 -6.37 -12.28
C ALA A 55 -5.47 -6.15 -11.17
N HIS A 56 -5.88 -5.78 -9.97
CA HIS A 56 -4.98 -5.64 -8.82
C HIS A 56 -4.25 -6.95 -8.49
N ILE A 57 -4.93 -8.09 -8.67
CA ILE A 57 -4.34 -9.42 -8.45
C ILE A 57 -3.16 -9.65 -9.38
N GLY A 58 -3.30 -9.31 -10.66
CA GLY A 58 -2.23 -9.42 -11.64
C GLY A 58 -1.01 -8.55 -11.31
N VAL A 59 -1.25 -7.33 -10.80
CA VAL A 59 -0.18 -6.45 -10.31
C VAL A 59 0.56 -7.09 -9.14
N ILE A 60 -0.15 -7.63 -8.15
CA ILE A 60 0.43 -8.30 -6.98
C ILE A 60 1.27 -9.51 -7.40
N GLN A 61 0.77 -10.35 -8.32
CA GLN A 61 1.50 -11.50 -8.84
C GLN A 61 2.87 -11.12 -9.41
N VAL A 62 2.90 -10.10 -10.27
CA VAL A 62 4.17 -9.65 -10.90
C VAL A 62 5.13 -9.05 -9.87
N LEU A 63 4.64 -8.31 -8.88
CA LEU A 63 5.46 -7.81 -7.79
C LEU A 63 6.11 -8.97 -7.02
N GLU A 64 5.32 -9.97 -6.62
CA GLU A 64 5.80 -11.15 -5.89
C GLU A 64 6.82 -11.98 -6.72
N GLU A 65 6.54 -12.24 -8.00
CA GLU A 65 7.42 -12.95 -8.94
C GLU A 65 8.79 -12.26 -9.08
N ASN A 66 8.84 -10.96 -8.84
CA ASN A 66 10.08 -10.16 -8.91
C ASN A 66 10.69 -9.83 -7.55
N GLY A 67 10.21 -10.45 -6.47
CA GLY A 67 10.72 -10.28 -5.12
C GLY A 67 10.41 -8.91 -4.51
N ILE A 68 9.48 -8.14 -5.09
CA ILE A 68 9.08 -6.82 -4.60
C ILE A 68 7.87 -7.01 -3.69
N LYS A 69 8.05 -6.70 -2.40
CA LYS A 69 6.99 -6.84 -1.39
C LYS A 69 6.59 -5.45 -0.89
N PRO A 70 5.33 -5.02 -1.10
CA PRO A 70 4.83 -3.81 -0.48
C PRO A 70 4.88 -3.91 1.06
N ASP A 71 5.37 -2.84 1.70
CA ASP A 71 5.43 -2.70 3.17
C ASP A 71 4.10 -2.29 3.77
N LEU A 72 3.19 -1.76 2.95
CA LEU A 72 1.84 -1.38 3.34
C LEU A 72 0.93 -1.35 2.10
N VAL A 73 -0.37 -1.49 2.33
CA VAL A 73 -1.38 -1.39 1.28
C VAL A 73 -2.54 -0.50 1.71
N ALA A 74 -2.96 0.40 0.82
CA ALA A 74 -4.18 1.19 0.98
C ALA A 74 -5.14 0.87 -0.16
N GLY A 75 -6.42 0.73 0.14
CA GLY A 75 -7.44 0.38 -0.87
C GLY A 75 -8.71 1.19 -0.75
N THR A 76 -9.34 1.43 -1.90
CA THR A 76 -10.66 2.06 -2.03
C THR A 76 -11.60 1.13 -2.79
N SER A 77 -12.84 0.94 -2.29
CA SER A 77 -13.88 0.15 -2.97
C SER A 77 -13.37 -1.27 -3.33
N ALA A 78 -13.45 -1.70 -4.58
CA ALA A 78 -12.90 -2.99 -5.01
C ALA A 78 -11.41 -3.16 -4.65
N GLY A 79 -10.63 -2.08 -4.67
CA GLY A 79 -9.24 -2.09 -4.21
C GLY A 79 -9.11 -2.38 -2.73
N SER A 80 -10.07 -1.97 -1.90
CA SER A 80 -10.08 -2.28 -0.46
C SER A 80 -10.31 -3.76 -0.17
N LEU A 81 -11.14 -4.44 -0.98
CA LEU A 81 -11.33 -5.89 -0.90
C LEU A 81 -10.01 -6.63 -1.19
N VAL A 82 -9.37 -6.31 -2.32
CA VAL A 82 -8.10 -6.96 -2.68
C VAL A 82 -7.01 -6.62 -1.66
N ALA A 83 -6.97 -5.36 -1.18
CA ALA A 83 -6.03 -4.92 -0.15
C ALA A 83 -6.20 -5.72 1.16
N ALA A 84 -7.43 -5.94 1.62
CA ALA A 84 -7.71 -6.68 2.85
C ALA A 84 -7.30 -8.16 2.73
N LEU A 85 -7.62 -8.79 1.60
CA LEU A 85 -7.25 -10.17 1.34
C LEU A 85 -5.71 -10.34 1.24
N TYR A 86 -5.03 -9.42 0.53
CA TYR A 86 -3.58 -9.40 0.44
C TYR A 86 -2.92 -9.16 1.81
N ALA A 87 -3.41 -8.16 2.54
CA ALA A 87 -2.89 -7.81 3.87
C ALA A 87 -3.02 -8.95 4.89
N SER A 88 -4.02 -9.82 4.76
CA SER A 88 -4.17 -11.02 5.59
C SER A 88 -3.08 -12.06 5.36
N GLY A 89 -2.27 -11.90 4.29
CA GLY A 89 -1.14 -12.74 3.94
C GLY A 89 -1.39 -13.68 2.77
N LYS A 90 -2.46 -13.47 1.99
CA LYS A 90 -2.70 -14.24 0.76
C LYS A 90 -1.77 -13.77 -0.34
N SER A 91 -1.18 -14.73 -1.04
CA SER A 91 -0.37 -14.49 -2.23
C SER A 91 -1.24 -14.12 -3.44
N GLY A 92 -0.63 -13.55 -4.47
CA GLY A 92 -1.30 -13.27 -5.74
C GLY A 92 -1.90 -14.52 -6.41
N ALA A 93 -1.30 -15.70 -6.19
CA ALA A 93 -1.84 -16.97 -6.65
C ALA A 93 -3.12 -17.36 -5.89
N GLU A 94 -3.12 -17.25 -4.56
CA GLU A 94 -4.30 -17.51 -3.73
C GLU A 94 -5.43 -16.51 -4.02
N LEU A 95 -5.10 -15.23 -4.26
CA LEU A 95 -6.07 -14.24 -4.67
C LEU A 95 -6.72 -14.58 -6.02
N ALA A 96 -5.95 -15.10 -6.99
CA ALA A 96 -6.49 -15.54 -8.27
C ALA A 96 -7.40 -16.77 -8.11
N ALA A 97 -7.03 -17.73 -7.27
CA ALA A 97 -7.86 -18.89 -6.97
C ALA A 97 -9.19 -18.49 -6.30
N LEU A 98 -9.15 -17.53 -5.36
CA LEU A 98 -10.36 -16.96 -4.76
C LEU A 98 -11.22 -16.25 -5.79
N ALA A 99 -10.61 -15.48 -6.71
CA ALA A 99 -11.34 -14.82 -7.79
C ALA A 99 -12.04 -15.83 -8.70
N ASP A 100 -11.39 -16.96 -9.03
CA ASP A 100 -11.97 -18.00 -9.88
C ASP A 100 -13.15 -18.72 -9.20
N SER A 101 -13.12 -18.90 -7.88
CA SER A 101 -14.17 -19.56 -7.08
C SER A 101 -15.25 -18.58 -6.57
N MET A 102 -15.12 -17.29 -6.81
CA MET A 102 -16.03 -16.26 -6.30
C MET A 102 -17.44 -16.43 -6.89
N ASP A 103 -18.42 -16.63 -6.01
CA ASP A 103 -19.85 -16.56 -6.36
C ASP A 103 -20.38 -15.14 -6.16
N GLU A 104 -20.70 -14.48 -7.26
CA GLU A 104 -21.18 -13.10 -7.28
C GLU A 104 -22.55 -12.93 -6.60
N SER A 105 -23.37 -13.99 -6.60
CA SER A 105 -24.69 -13.98 -5.96
C SER A 105 -24.58 -13.78 -4.44
N ALA A 106 -23.46 -14.19 -3.84
CA ALA A 106 -23.20 -14.01 -2.41
C ALA A 106 -23.08 -12.54 -2.00
N PHE A 107 -22.84 -11.62 -2.95
CA PHE A 107 -22.72 -10.18 -2.68
C PHE A 107 -24.02 -9.40 -2.93
N THR A 108 -25.05 -10.03 -3.50
CA THR A 108 -26.31 -9.40 -3.87
C THR A 108 -27.40 -9.66 -2.83
N ASP A 109 -27.16 -9.24 -1.60
CA ASP A 109 -28.14 -9.27 -0.51
C ASP A 109 -29.15 -8.10 -0.65
N TRP A 110 -30.19 -8.31 -1.48
CA TRP A 110 -31.18 -7.30 -1.84
C TRP A 110 -31.92 -6.72 -0.62
N SER A 111 -32.17 -5.41 -0.67
CA SER A 111 -32.91 -4.69 0.37
C SER A 111 -33.94 -3.76 -0.25
N PHE A 112 -35.22 -3.97 0.09
CA PHE A 112 -36.33 -3.13 -0.33
C PHE A 112 -37.29 -2.89 0.85
N PRO A 113 -37.77 -1.64 1.08
CA PRO A 113 -37.30 -0.36 0.56
C PRO A 113 -36.06 0.13 1.31
N GLY A 114 -35.16 0.93 0.65
CA GLY A 114 -33.95 1.46 1.29
C GLY A 114 -33.25 2.56 0.49
N ARG A 115 -32.21 3.15 1.07
CA ARG A 115 -31.35 4.17 0.42
C ARG A 115 -30.35 3.56 -0.58
N GLY A 116 -30.37 2.23 -0.76
CA GLY A 116 -29.61 1.45 -1.72
C GLY A 116 -30.30 0.11 -1.94
N LEU A 117 -29.99 -0.54 -3.05
CA LEU A 117 -30.61 -1.80 -3.46
C LEU A 117 -30.02 -3.01 -2.75
N ILE A 118 -28.74 -2.94 -2.32
CA ILE A 118 -27.95 -4.02 -1.74
C ILE A 118 -27.48 -3.61 -0.34
N ARG A 119 -27.57 -4.51 0.65
CA ARG A 119 -27.09 -4.25 2.01
C ARG A 119 -25.57 -4.31 2.12
N GLY A 120 -24.94 -5.23 1.38
CA GLY A 120 -23.50 -5.46 1.39
C GLY A 120 -23.00 -6.30 2.57
N GLU A 121 -23.88 -6.95 3.33
CA GLU A 121 -23.48 -7.85 4.42
C GLU A 121 -22.79 -9.10 3.88
N GLY A 122 -23.19 -9.58 2.69
CA GLY A 122 -22.53 -10.67 1.99
C GLY A 122 -21.06 -10.36 1.72
N LEU A 123 -20.75 -9.14 1.27
CA LEU A 123 -19.36 -8.69 1.07
C LEU A 123 -18.60 -8.65 2.39
N ALA A 124 -19.19 -8.10 3.45
CA ALA A 124 -18.55 -8.05 4.77
C ALA A 124 -18.26 -9.45 5.30
N LYS A 125 -19.21 -10.39 5.15
CA LYS A 125 -19.02 -11.79 5.53
C LYS A 125 -17.89 -12.43 4.73
N TYR A 126 -17.88 -12.26 3.42
CA TYR A 126 -16.83 -12.79 2.54
C TYR A 126 -15.42 -12.35 2.99
N VAL A 127 -15.26 -11.06 3.29
CA VAL A 127 -13.97 -10.54 3.79
C VAL A 127 -13.58 -11.21 5.11
N ARG A 128 -14.48 -11.31 6.08
CA ARG A 128 -14.18 -11.96 7.38
C ARG A 128 -13.76 -13.41 7.20
N ASP A 129 -14.51 -14.16 6.40
CA ASP A 129 -14.25 -15.60 6.15
C ASP A 129 -12.87 -15.80 5.50
N HIS A 130 -12.47 -14.91 4.57
CA HIS A 130 -11.23 -15.06 3.81
C HIS A 130 -10.02 -14.33 4.43
N THR A 131 -10.22 -13.50 5.45
CA THR A 131 -9.13 -12.89 6.23
C THR A 131 -8.83 -13.65 7.54
N GLY A 132 -9.48 -14.80 7.77
CA GLY A 132 -9.27 -15.59 8.97
C GLY A 132 -9.76 -14.92 10.25
N GLY A 133 -10.73 -14.00 10.16
CA GLY A 133 -11.27 -13.26 11.30
C GLY A 133 -10.30 -12.22 11.89
N LEU A 134 -9.19 -11.93 11.23
CA LEU A 134 -8.22 -10.92 11.67
C LEU A 134 -8.85 -9.53 11.66
N ARG A 135 -8.51 -8.71 12.65
CA ARG A 135 -8.78 -7.27 12.63
C ARG A 135 -7.76 -6.55 11.76
N ILE A 136 -8.08 -5.35 11.28
CA ILE A 136 -7.19 -4.56 10.39
C ILE A 136 -5.79 -4.39 11.02
N GLU A 137 -5.72 -4.07 12.31
CA GLU A 137 -4.46 -3.89 13.05
C GLU A 137 -3.67 -5.17 13.30
N GLN A 138 -4.23 -6.33 12.96
CA GLN A 138 -3.62 -7.65 13.11
C GLN A 138 -3.15 -8.25 11.78
N MET A 139 -3.37 -7.51 10.67
CA MET A 139 -2.97 -7.97 9.34
C MET A 139 -1.46 -8.10 9.22
N ARG A 140 -0.99 -9.03 8.39
CA ARG A 140 0.44 -9.27 8.15
C ARG A 140 1.12 -8.10 7.45
N VAL A 141 0.38 -7.42 6.57
CA VAL A 141 0.82 -6.18 5.93
C VAL A 141 -0.06 -5.05 6.48
N PRO A 142 0.50 -3.91 6.93
CA PRO A 142 -0.25 -2.75 7.34
C PRO A 142 -1.30 -2.35 6.30
N LEU A 143 -2.57 -2.34 6.72
CA LEU A 143 -3.74 -2.13 5.87
C LEU A 143 -4.40 -0.79 6.17
N GLY A 144 -4.72 -0.04 5.11
CA GLY A 144 -5.59 1.13 5.14
C GLY A 144 -6.78 0.95 4.21
N ILE A 145 -7.99 1.21 4.69
CA ILE A 145 -9.21 1.15 3.90
C ILE A 145 -9.86 2.53 3.92
N VAL A 146 -10.09 3.11 2.72
CA VAL A 146 -10.63 4.46 2.60
C VAL A 146 -12.12 4.42 2.33
N ALA A 147 -12.90 5.17 3.11
CA ALA A 147 -14.31 5.43 2.89
C ALA A 147 -14.60 6.93 2.98
N THR A 148 -15.82 7.33 2.64
CA THR A 148 -16.29 8.70 2.76
C THR A 148 -17.30 8.81 3.90
N ASP A 149 -17.09 9.72 4.83
CA ASP A 149 -18.09 10.10 5.83
C ASP A 149 -19.25 10.82 5.11
N LEU A 150 -20.44 10.25 5.18
CA LEU A 150 -21.60 10.79 4.45
C LEU A 150 -22.12 12.09 5.03
N ASP A 151 -21.84 12.39 6.30
CA ASP A 151 -22.37 13.56 6.98
C ASP A 151 -21.61 14.84 6.60
N ASN A 152 -20.29 14.72 6.34
CA ASN A 152 -19.41 15.90 6.11
C ASN A 152 -18.54 15.82 4.84
N GLY A 153 -18.55 14.68 4.14
CA GLY A 153 -17.73 14.46 2.94
C GLY A 153 -16.25 14.23 3.19
N GLU A 154 -15.84 14.05 4.44
CA GLU A 154 -14.43 13.78 4.76
C GLU A 154 -14.02 12.36 4.38
N ALA A 155 -12.77 12.23 3.93
CA ALA A 155 -12.17 10.93 3.71
C ALA A 155 -11.70 10.31 5.03
N ILE A 156 -12.13 9.09 5.30
CA ILE A 156 -11.76 8.34 6.50
C ILE A 156 -10.86 7.17 6.11
N LEU A 157 -9.72 7.06 6.80
CA LEU A 157 -8.79 5.93 6.68
C LEU A 157 -8.98 4.97 7.84
N PHE A 158 -9.59 3.81 7.60
CA PHE A 158 -9.71 2.74 8.58
C PHE A 158 -8.39 1.94 8.63
N GLN A 159 -7.71 1.99 9.76
CA GLN A 159 -6.50 1.22 10.06
C GLN A 159 -6.70 0.27 11.26
N ARG A 160 -7.92 0.21 11.80
CA ARG A 160 -8.31 -0.63 12.95
C ARG A 160 -9.76 -1.08 12.78
N GLY A 161 -10.10 -2.19 13.40
CA GLY A 161 -11.45 -2.71 13.46
C GLY A 161 -11.68 -3.90 12.55
N ASP A 162 -12.95 -4.16 12.26
CA ASP A 162 -13.40 -5.25 11.40
C ASP A 162 -13.16 -4.90 9.92
N PRO A 163 -12.30 -5.66 9.21
CA PRO A 163 -12.04 -5.40 7.78
C PRO A 163 -13.28 -5.60 6.90
N GLY A 164 -14.19 -6.50 7.27
CA GLY A 164 -15.44 -6.71 6.54
C GLY A 164 -16.34 -5.49 6.56
N VAL A 165 -16.50 -4.87 7.75
CA VAL A 165 -17.28 -3.63 7.89
C VAL A 165 -16.60 -2.47 7.14
N ALA A 166 -15.27 -2.34 7.25
CA ALA A 166 -14.54 -1.27 6.59
C ALA A 166 -14.57 -1.40 5.05
N VAL A 167 -14.38 -2.62 4.49
CA VAL A 167 -14.49 -2.90 3.05
C VAL A 167 -15.91 -2.62 2.56
N ARG A 168 -16.94 -3.05 3.31
CA ARG A 168 -18.32 -2.75 2.99
C ARG A 168 -18.57 -1.24 2.93
N ALA A 169 -18.10 -0.47 3.91
CA ALA A 169 -18.20 0.99 3.92
C ALA A 169 -17.48 1.62 2.72
N SER A 170 -16.25 1.17 2.44
CA SER A 170 -15.43 1.61 1.31
C SER A 170 -16.07 1.29 -0.06
N SER A 171 -16.94 0.29 -0.13
CA SER A 171 -17.58 -0.19 -1.35
C SER A 171 -19.06 0.21 -1.45
N ALA A 172 -19.57 1.01 -0.51
CA ALA A 172 -20.97 1.40 -0.45
C ALA A 172 -21.30 2.53 -1.47
N VAL A 173 -21.26 2.19 -2.76
CA VAL A 173 -21.63 3.12 -3.85
C VAL A 173 -23.06 3.62 -3.63
N PRO A 174 -23.28 4.95 -3.49
CA PRO A 174 -24.59 5.53 -3.28
C PRO A 174 -25.61 5.08 -4.31
N ALA A 175 -26.85 4.86 -3.88
CA ALA A 175 -27.97 4.30 -4.60
C ALA A 175 -27.84 2.81 -4.98
N VAL A 176 -26.63 2.24 -5.10
CA VAL A 176 -26.40 0.80 -5.33
C VAL A 176 -26.39 0.06 -4.00
N PHE A 177 -25.56 0.49 -3.06
CA PHE A 177 -25.45 -0.09 -1.73
C PHE A 177 -26.03 0.86 -0.66
N GLN A 178 -26.48 0.27 0.44
CA GLN A 178 -26.85 1.06 1.60
C GLN A 178 -25.61 1.65 2.28
N PRO A 179 -25.70 2.90 2.80
CA PRO A 179 -24.67 3.45 3.66
C PRO A 179 -24.40 2.55 4.86
N VAL A 180 -23.15 2.51 5.32
CA VAL A 180 -22.72 1.67 6.43
C VAL A 180 -22.59 2.50 7.70
N ARG A 181 -23.39 2.16 8.71
CA ARG A 181 -23.31 2.83 10.01
C ARG A 181 -22.22 2.22 10.87
N ILE A 182 -21.27 3.05 11.30
CA ILE A 182 -20.21 2.69 12.25
C ILE A 182 -20.24 3.71 13.40
N GLY A 183 -20.66 3.26 14.58
CA GLY A 183 -20.92 4.15 15.69
C GLY A 183 -22.06 5.12 15.40
N LEU A 184 -21.80 6.42 15.49
CA LEU A 184 -22.79 7.49 15.26
C LEU A 184 -22.76 8.03 13.79
N ARG A 185 -21.84 7.56 12.96
CA ARG A 185 -21.61 8.07 11.61
C ARG A 185 -22.02 7.07 10.55
N GLU A 186 -22.34 7.58 9.36
CA GLU A 186 -22.62 6.78 8.16
C GLU A 186 -21.52 6.98 7.12
N TYR A 187 -21.16 5.88 6.46
CA TYR A 187 -20.06 5.86 5.48
C TYR A 187 -20.55 5.32 4.14
N VAL A 188 -20.00 5.89 3.08
CA VAL A 188 -20.21 5.48 1.70
C VAL A 188 -18.89 5.29 0.98
N ASP A 189 -18.94 4.88 -0.29
CA ASP A 189 -17.77 4.52 -1.09
C ASP A 189 -16.66 5.59 -1.03
N GLY A 190 -15.43 5.14 -0.79
CA GLY A 190 -14.27 6.01 -0.71
C GLY A 190 -13.88 6.65 -2.05
N GLY A 191 -14.42 6.14 -3.16
CA GLY A 191 -14.20 6.70 -4.49
C GLY A 191 -14.75 8.10 -4.69
N LEU A 192 -15.65 8.56 -3.80
CA LEU A 192 -16.14 9.94 -3.80
C LEU A 192 -15.06 10.96 -3.41
N VAL A 193 -14.02 10.54 -2.68
CA VAL A 193 -12.99 11.43 -2.12
C VAL A 193 -11.56 11.02 -2.44
N ALA A 194 -11.32 9.73 -2.67
CA ALA A 194 -9.99 9.18 -3.01
C ALA A 194 -10.14 7.91 -3.86
N PRO A 195 -10.48 8.02 -5.15
CA PRO A 195 -10.67 6.87 -6.03
C PRO A 195 -9.45 5.96 -6.10
N VAL A 196 -8.24 6.53 -6.08
CA VAL A 196 -6.96 5.82 -5.90
C VAL A 196 -6.26 6.42 -4.67
N PRO A 197 -6.09 5.69 -3.55
CA PRO A 197 -5.76 6.27 -2.25
C PRO A 197 -4.26 6.54 -2.06
N VAL A 198 -3.63 7.30 -2.98
CA VAL A 198 -2.19 7.61 -2.98
C VAL A 198 -1.77 8.39 -1.73
N ARG A 199 -2.50 9.47 -1.39
CA ARG A 199 -2.20 10.28 -0.21
C ARG A 199 -2.28 9.47 1.08
N PHE A 200 -3.18 8.47 1.14
CA PHE A 200 -3.33 7.61 2.31
C PHE A 200 -2.19 6.60 2.44
N ALA A 201 -1.68 6.06 1.33
CA ALA A 201 -0.45 5.27 1.36
C ALA A 201 0.73 6.10 1.88
N ARG A 202 0.84 7.37 1.46
CA ARG A 202 1.83 8.32 2.01
C ARG A 202 1.61 8.57 3.50
N GLN A 203 0.39 8.84 3.92
CA GLN A 203 0.03 9.04 5.33
C GLN A 203 0.39 7.83 6.21
N MET A 204 0.30 6.62 5.67
CA MET A 204 0.74 5.38 6.33
C MET A 204 2.26 5.21 6.36
N GLY A 205 3.02 6.12 5.77
CA GLY A 205 4.48 6.16 5.78
C GLY A 205 5.15 5.50 4.57
N ALA A 206 4.48 5.41 3.42
CA ALA A 206 5.13 4.98 2.18
C ALA A 206 6.13 6.04 1.68
N GLU A 207 7.35 5.62 1.43
CA GLU A 207 8.42 6.44 0.82
C GLU A 207 8.41 6.32 -0.71
N LEU A 208 7.87 5.20 -1.22
CA LEU A 208 7.60 4.95 -2.64
C LEU A 208 6.18 4.42 -2.78
N VAL A 209 5.34 5.04 -3.63
CA VAL A 209 3.95 4.61 -3.85
C VAL A 209 3.77 4.08 -5.27
N ILE A 210 3.31 2.83 -5.35
CA ILE A 210 2.80 2.20 -6.57
C ILE A 210 1.28 2.38 -6.56
N ALA A 211 0.75 3.18 -7.48
CA ALA A 211 -0.67 3.43 -7.62
C ALA A 211 -1.26 2.60 -8.77
N VAL A 212 -2.38 1.93 -8.52
CA VAL A 212 -3.09 1.13 -9.52
C VAL A 212 -4.45 1.77 -9.78
N ASP A 213 -4.55 2.47 -10.90
CA ASP A 213 -5.76 3.15 -11.36
C ASP A 213 -6.54 2.24 -12.32
N ILE A 214 -7.66 1.72 -11.85
CA ILE A 214 -8.61 0.90 -12.62
C ILE A 214 -9.92 1.63 -12.88
N SER A 215 -9.94 2.96 -12.74
CA SER A 215 -11.14 3.79 -12.93
C SER A 215 -11.73 3.62 -14.33
N ALA A 216 -13.05 3.72 -14.44
CA ALA A 216 -13.71 3.79 -15.73
C ALA A 216 -13.33 5.09 -16.45
N VAL A 217 -13.08 5.00 -17.73
CA VAL A 217 -13.07 6.19 -18.59
C VAL A 217 -14.51 6.62 -18.78
N PRO A 218 -14.89 7.88 -18.50
CA PRO A 218 -16.26 8.35 -18.62
C PRO A 218 -16.68 8.64 -20.06
N ASP A 219 -16.15 7.90 -21.02
CA ASP A 219 -16.42 8.06 -22.45
C ASP A 219 -17.32 6.93 -22.96
N GLY A 220 -18.39 7.31 -23.66
CA GLY A 220 -19.32 6.36 -24.26
C GLY A 220 -20.20 5.56 -23.28
N ASN A 221 -20.21 5.89 -21.98
CA ASN A 221 -21.06 5.19 -21.00
C ASN A 221 -22.54 5.53 -21.22
N PRO A 222 -23.45 4.52 -21.19
CA PRO A 222 -24.86 4.77 -21.35
C PRO A 222 -25.40 5.58 -20.15
N THR A 223 -26.23 6.60 -20.45
CA THR A 223 -26.88 7.47 -19.47
C THR A 223 -28.39 7.49 -19.59
N GLY A 224 -29.00 6.44 -20.14
CA GLY A 224 -30.40 6.37 -20.48
C GLY A 224 -31.36 6.30 -19.30
N ASP A 225 -30.88 6.18 -18.06
CA ASP A 225 -31.68 6.22 -16.85
C ASP A 225 -30.95 6.95 -15.71
N ALA A 226 -31.70 7.29 -14.65
CA ALA A 226 -31.16 8.06 -13.51
C ALA A 226 -30.00 7.36 -12.80
N MET A 227 -30.03 6.03 -12.67
CA MET A 227 -28.97 5.25 -12.04
C MET A 227 -27.67 5.32 -12.87
N ARG A 228 -27.77 5.10 -14.17
CA ARG A 228 -26.62 5.18 -15.09
C ARG A 228 -26.05 6.58 -15.15
N MET A 229 -26.91 7.62 -15.15
CA MET A 229 -26.48 9.01 -15.08
C MET A 229 -25.70 9.29 -13.78
N LEU A 230 -26.18 8.79 -12.64
CA LEU A 230 -25.51 8.94 -11.35
C LEU A 230 -24.13 8.25 -11.35
N LEU A 231 -24.03 7.01 -11.84
CA LEU A 231 -22.77 6.28 -11.97
C LEU A 231 -21.79 6.98 -12.91
N GLN A 232 -22.27 7.57 -14.00
CA GLN A 232 -21.46 8.38 -14.91
C GLN A 232 -20.94 9.64 -14.20
N THR A 233 -21.78 10.30 -13.40
CA THR A 233 -21.37 11.46 -12.60
C THR A 233 -20.24 11.09 -11.63
N PHE A 234 -20.32 9.95 -10.95
CA PHE A 234 -19.23 9.45 -10.11
C PHE A 234 -17.94 9.19 -10.89
N SER A 235 -18.06 8.63 -12.10
CA SER A 235 -16.90 8.40 -12.96
C SER A 235 -16.20 9.71 -13.36
N ILE A 236 -16.98 10.74 -13.70
CA ILE A 236 -16.47 12.09 -14.04
C ILE A 236 -15.77 12.72 -12.83
N MET A 237 -16.43 12.72 -11.66
CA MET A 237 -15.87 13.26 -10.42
C MET A 237 -14.60 12.52 -10.02
N GLY A 238 -14.62 11.20 -10.03
CA GLY A 238 -13.47 10.37 -9.70
C GLY A 238 -12.27 10.63 -10.60
N ARG A 239 -12.49 10.83 -11.91
CA ARG A 239 -11.43 11.23 -12.84
C ARG A 239 -10.86 12.60 -12.49
N SER A 240 -11.68 13.55 -12.13
CA SER A 240 -11.24 14.89 -11.71
C SER A 240 -10.37 14.82 -10.45
N ILE A 241 -10.80 14.06 -9.44
CA ILE A 241 -10.05 13.84 -8.20
C ILE A 241 -8.71 13.15 -8.50
N ASN A 242 -8.71 12.09 -9.30
CA ASN A 242 -7.49 11.35 -9.67
C ASN A 242 -6.46 12.21 -10.41
N THR A 243 -6.87 13.30 -11.06
CA THR A 243 -5.93 14.25 -11.67
C THR A 243 -4.98 14.85 -10.65
N PHE A 244 -5.40 14.98 -9.40
CA PHE A 244 -4.59 15.48 -8.29
C PHE A 244 -3.96 14.35 -7.49
N GLU A 245 -4.73 13.34 -7.09
CA GLU A 245 -4.27 12.20 -6.27
C GLU A 245 -3.08 11.47 -6.89
N LEU A 246 -3.11 11.24 -8.21
CA LEU A 246 -2.10 10.44 -8.89
C LEU A 246 -0.76 11.17 -9.12
N ARG A 247 -0.69 12.48 -8.86
CA ARG A 247 0.57 13.24 -8.99
C ARG A 247 1.62 12.80 -7.98
N ASP A 248 1.17 12.36 -6.81
CA ASP A 248 2.04 11.94 -5.70
C ASP A 248 2.45 10.45 -5.78
N ALA A 249 2.03 9.74 -6.84
CA ALA A 249 2.46 8.37 -7.09
C ALA A 249 3.85 8.35 -7.74
N ASP A 250 4.75 7.49 -7.25
CA ASP A 250 6.05 7.26 -7.89
C ASP A 250 5.93 6.40 -9.14
N VAL A 251 5.06 5.39 -9.09
CA VAL A 251 4.75 4.51 -10.23
C VAL A 251 3.24 4.43 -10.38
N LEU A 252 2.74 4.79 -11.57
CA LEU A 252 1.33 4.74 -11.88
C LEU A 252 1.06 3.64 -12.90
N LEU A 253 0.20 2.69 -12.51
CA LEU A 253 -0.25 1.58 -13.35
C LEU A 253 -1.69 1.84 -13.79
N ARG A 254 -1.94 1.73 -15.10
CA ARG A 254 -3.27 1.77 -15.70
C ARG A 254 -3.48 0.51 -16.53
N PRO A 255 -3.97 -0.59 -15.95
CA PRO A 255 -4.32 -1.80 -16.69
C PRO A 255 -5.29 -1.48 -17.82
N LYS A 256 -5.01 -2.00 -19.01
CA LYS A 256 -5.89 -1.79 -20.18
C LYS A 256 -7.10 -2.72 -20.07
N LEU A 257 -8.25 -2.16 -19.76
CA LEU A 257 -9.50 -2.90 -19.52
C LEU A 257 -10.60 -2.49 -20.52
N PRO A 258 -10.37 -2.64 -21.83
CA PRO A 258 -11.38 -2.30 -22.83
C PRO A 258 -12.60 -3.20 -22.67
N ASN A 259 -13.79 -2.61 -22.74
CA ASN A 259 -15.09 -3.31 -22.65
C ASN A 259 -15.28 -4.13 -21.36
N VAL A 260 -14.59 -3.80 -20.28
CA VAL A 260 -14.85 -4.36 -18.94
C VAL A 260 -15.69 -3.37 -18.16
N SER A 261 -16.99 -3.67 -18.05
CA SER A 261 -17.90 -2.88 -17.21
C SER A 261 -17.67 -3.19 -15.72
N GLY A 262 -18.14 -2.31 -14.83
CA GLY A 262 -18.10 -2.55 -13.39
C GLY A 262 -18.90 -3.79 -12.93
N ALA A 263 -19.82 -4.28 -13.75
CA ALA A 263 -20.63 -5.46 -13.47
C ALA A 263 -20.16 -6.73 -14.21
N ASP A 264 -19.05 -6.66 -14.95
CA ASP A 264 -18.55 -7.80 -15.74
C ASP A 264 -17.56 -8.65 -14.94
N PHE A 265 -18.07 -9.44 -14.04
CA PHE A 265 -17.25 -10.37 -13.25
C PHE A 265 -16.73 -11.56 -14.08
N THR A 266 -17.29 -11.82 -15.27
CA THR A 266 -16.79 -12.86 -16.16
C THR A 266 -15.43 -12.51 -16.77
N ALA A 267 -15.09 -11.22 -16.80
CA ALA A 267 -13.82 -10.72 -17.31
C ALA A 267 -12.62 -10.94 -16.35
N ARG A 268 -12.79 -11.68 -15.23
CA ARG A 268 -11.77 -11.81 -14.18
C ARG A 268 -10.39 -12.22 -14.69
N LYS A 269 -10.28 -13.26 -15.50
CA LYS A 269 -8.99 -13.72 -16.06
C LYS A 269 -8.34 -12.68 -16.98
N ARG A 270 -9.14 -12.03 -17.82
CA ARG A 270 -8.67 -10.95 -18.70
C ARG A 270 -8.19 -9.74 -17.91
N SER A 271 -8.90 -9.40 -16.83
CA SER A 271 -8.52 -8.29 -15.95
C SER A 271 -7.23 -8.59 -15.18
N ILE A 272 -7.07 -9.80 -14.64
CA ILE A 272 -5.81 -10.24 -14.00
C ILE A 272 -4.66 -10.13 -15.00
N GLN A 273 -4.83 -10.60 -16.22
CA GLN A 273 -3.81 -10.52 -17.26
C GLN A 273 -3.43 -9.06 -17.60
N ALA A 274 -4.41 -8.17 -17.72
CA ALA A 274 -4.16 -6.74 -17.94
C ALA A 274 -3.38 -6.09 -16.79
N GLY A 275 -3.64 -6.50 -15.54
CA GLY A 275 -2.86 -6.10 -14.38
C GLY A 275 -1.41 -6.55 -14.45
N ARG A 276 -1.18 -7.80 -14.84
CA ARG A 276 0.17 -8.36 -15.06
C ARG A 276 0.94 -7.54 -16.09
N GLU A 277 0.34 -7.31 -17.25
CA GLU A 277 0.95 -6.55 -18.35
C GLU A 277 1.30 -5.13 -17.95
N ALA A 278 0.39 -4.46 -17.23
CA ALA A 278 0.64 -3.10 -16.73
C ALA A 278 1.84 -3.07 -15.78
N MET A 279 1.95 -4.03 -14.83
CA MET A 279 3.08 -4.07 -13.91
C MET A 279 4.38 -4.45 -14.61
N GLN A 280 4.36 -5.43 -15.49
CA GLN A 280 5.54 -5.84 -16.27
C GLN A 280 6.12 -4.67 -17.08
N SER A 281 5.27 -3.84 -17.68
CA SER A 281 5.69 -2.68 -18.46
C SER A 281 6.40 -1.59 -17.62
N GLN A 282 6.15 -1.55 -16.31
CA GLN A 282 6.72 -0.55 -15.40
C GLN A 282 7.81 -1.11 -14.45
N LEU A 283 8.14 -2.40 -14.59
CA LEU A 283 9.03 -3.09 -13.66
C LEU A 283 10.45 -2.50 -13.65
N ALA A 284 11.00 -2.15 -14.82
CA ALA A 284 12.32 -1.53 -14.92
C ALA A 284 12.33 -0.15 -14.21
N ALA A 285 11.35 0.70 -14.53
CA ALA A 285 11.20 2.01 -13.91
C ALA A 285 10.99 1.92 -12.38
N LEU A 286 10.24 0.92 -11.90
CA LEU A 286 10.06 0.69 -10.48
C LEU A 286 11.41 0.35 -9.80
N ARG A 287 12.20 -0.54 -10.40
CA ARG A 287 13.53 -0.92 -9.85
C ARG A 287 14.48 0.28 -9.79
N GLU A 288 14.50 1.12 -10.81
CA GLU A 288 15.29 2.37 -10.82
C GLU A 288 14.85 3.31 -9.68
N ARG A 289 13.55 3.47 -9.47
CA ARG A 289 13.03 4.32 -8.38
C ARG A 289 13.34 3.76 -6.99
N ILE A 290 13.27 2.44 -6.81
CA ILE A 290 13.68 1.79 -5.56
C ILE A 290 15.17 2.07 -5.31
N ALA A 291 16.03 1.85 -6.31
CA ALA A 291 17.47 2.10 -6.20
C ALA A 291 17.79 3.58 -5.88
N ALA A 292 17.12 4.51 -6.56
CA ALA A 292 17.30 5.95 -6.33
C ALA A 292 16.89 6.44 -4.94
N LYS A 293 15.98 5.70 -4.26
CA LYS A 293 15.50 6.02 -2.90
C LYS A 293 16.13 5.13 -1.82
N THR A 294 17.08 4.27 -2.17
CA THR A 294 17.86 3.47 -1.22
C THR A 294 18.99 4.34 -0.66
N HIS A 295 19.02 4.54 0.67
CA HIS A 295 19.96 5.44 1.37
C HIS A 295 20.83 4.68 2.37
#